data_9c69b346c676c545ecc16e646048a0f1
#
_entry.id   9c69b346c676c545ecc16e646048a0f1
#
_cell.length_a   1.000
_cell.length_b   1.000
_cell.length_c   1.000
_cell.angle_alpha   90.00
_cell.angle_beta   90.00
_cell.angle_gamma   90.00
#
_symmetry.space_group_name_H-M   'P 1'
#
loop_
_entity.id
_entity.type
_entity.pdbx_description
1 polymer ?
#
loop_
_entity_poly.entity_id
_entity_poly.type
_entity_poly.pdbx_seq_one_letter_code
_entity_poly.pdbx_strand_id
1 'polypeptide(L)'
;MKQRDLEALAARYFAAPEADEALLAEEARMCATLPEAWQATLAETAGFHDWHLLELSLRGEAALLRLRADNGKKRARLRFDGVSHLRLHGDLSGAAGDGQVQRRRGHPPAEVLALWMGREGSAYAALALLDNGRWLCLRAREAACTWEKGEKA
;
A
#
# COMPACT_ATOMS: atom_id res chain seq x y z
N MET A 1 -7.96 13.67 -1.77
CA MET A 1 -8.75 12.64 -2.48
C MET A 1 -9.70 11.97 -1.52
N LYS A 2 -10.94 11.80 -1.89
CA LYS A 2 -11.95 11.14 -1.07
C LYS A 2 -11.76 9.62 -1.10
N GLN A 3 -12.21 8.94 -0.05
CA GLN A 3 -12.11 7.49 0.05
C GLN A 3 -12.72 6.76 -1.17
N ARG A 4 -13.91 7.19 -1.59
CA ARG A 4 -14.58 6.59 -2.76
C ARG A 4 -13.79 6.75 -4.07
N ASP A 5 -12.97 7.80 -4.16
CA ASP A 5 -12.13 8.02 -5.35
C ASP A 5 -11.00 7.01 -5.41
N LEU A 6 -10.44 6.63 -4.26
CA LEU A 6 -9.44 5.56 -4.17
C LEU A 6 -10.03 4.22 -4.58
N GLU A 7 -11.25 3.92 -4.13
CA GLU A 7 -11.93 2.68 -4.51
C GLU A 7 -12.25 2.65 -6.01
N ALA A 8 -12.65 3.78 -6.58
CA ALA A 8 -12.90 3.90 -8.01
C ALA A 8 -11.62 3.72 -8.83
N LEU A 9 -10.48 4.24 -8.34
CA LEU A 9 -9.19 4.03 -8.98
C LEU A 9 -8.78 2.55 -8.97
N ALA A 10 -9.00 1.85 -7.87
CA ALA A 10 -8.74 0.42 -7.78
C ALA A 10 -9.58 -0.35 -8.81
N ALA A 11 -10.87 -0.05 -8.91
CA ALA A 11 -11.75 -0.69 -9.87
C ALA A 11 -11.30 -0.44 -11.32
N ARG A 12 -10.91 0.78 -11.63
CA ARG A 12 -10.38 1.13 -12.97
C ARG A 12 -9.08 0.40 -13.27
N TYR A 13 -8.19 0.31 -12.30
CA TYR A 13 -6.90 -0.37 -12.46
C TYR A 13 -7.10 -1.83 -12.85
N PHE A 14 -7.95 -2.55 -12.13
CA PHE A 14 -8.18 -3.98 -12.40
C PHE A 14 -9.07 -4.24 -13.61
N ALA A 15 -9.83 -3.26 -14.06
CA ALA A 15 -10.64 -3.38 -15.28
C ALA A 15 -9.84 -3.10 -16.56
N ALA A 16 -8.69 -2.43 -16.44
CA ALA A 16 -7.88 -2.07 -17.62
C ALA A 16 -7.08 -3.29 -18.10
N PRO A 17 -7.23 -3.72 -19.36
CA PRO A 17 -6.48 -4.86 -19.88
C PRO A 17 -5.00 -4.55 -20.13
N GLU A 18 -4.65 -3.29 -20.27
CA GLU A 18 -3.29 -2.81 -20.49
C GLU A 18 -3.08 -1.51 -19.74
N ALA A 19 -1.83 -1.01 -19.73
CA ALA A 19 -1.50 0.25 -19.09
C ALA A 19 -2.37 1.39 -19.65
N ASP A 20 -3.18 1.98 -18.79
CA ASP A 20 -4.05 3.10 -19.10
C ASP A 20 -3.27 4.40 -18.82
N GLU A 21 -3.02 5.19 -19.86
CA GLU A 21 -2.29 6.46 -19.72
C GLU A 21 -2.97 7.41 -18.73
N ALA A 22 -4.29 7.42 -18.71
CA ALA A 22 -5.04 8.26 -17.77
C ALA A 22 -4.82 7.82 -16.33
N LEU A 23 -4.72 6.52 -16.06
CA LEU A 23 -4.40 6.00 -14.74
C LEU A 23 -2.97 6.32 -14.34
N LEU A 24 -2.01 6.19 -15.25
CA LEU A 24 -0.62 6.55 -14.98
C LEU A 24 -0.46 8.04 -14.70
N ALA A 25 -1.19 8.88 -15.41
CA ALA A 25 -1.21 10.32 -15.16
C ALA A 25 -1.82 10.65 -13.80
N GLU A 26 -2.85 9.92 -13.39
CA GLU A 26 -3.47 10.09 -12.07
C GLU A 26 -2.51 9.68 -10.96
N GLU A 27 -1.82 8.56 -11.10
CA GLU A 27 -0.78 8.13 -10.16
C GLU A 27 0.31 9.21 -10.01
N ALA A 28 0.77 9.75 -11.13
CA ALA A 28 1.79 10.80 -11.13
C ALA A 28 1.30 12.07 -10.43
N ARG A 29 0.04 12.46 -10.65
CA ARG A 29 -0.55 13.61 -9.95
C ARG A 29 -0.63 13.39 -8.45
N MET A 30 -1.04 12.21 -8.02
CA MET A 30 -1.07 11.86 -6.60
C MET A 30 0.33 11.94 -6.00
N CYS A 31 1.29 11.29 -6.61
CA CYS A 31 2.67 11.25 -6.13
C CYS A 31 3.26 12.66 -6.01
N ALA A 32 2.96 13.55 -6.95
CA ALA A 32 3.46 14.92 -6.94
C ALA A 32 3.00 15.74 -5.72
N THR A 33 1.96 15.32 -5.03
CA THR A 33 1.47 16.00 -3.83
C THR A 33 2.20 15.57 -2.55
N LEU A 34 3.03 14.56 -2.63
CA LEU A 34 3.76 14.01 -1.49
C LEU A 34 5.00 14.83 -1.14
N PRO A 35 5.47 14.78 0.12
CA PRO A 35 6.80 15.26 0.47
C PRO A 35 7.87 14.56 -0.38
N GLU A 36 8.99 15.25 -0.61
CA GLU A 36 10.09 14.72 -1.43
C GLU A 36 10.60 13.36 -0.97
N ALA A 37 10.68 13.13 0.33
CA ALA A 37 11.13 11.84 0.87
C ALA A 37 10.23 10.68 0.42
N TRP A 38 8.92 10.89 0.38
CA TRP A 38 7.98 9.89 -0.12
C TRP A 38 8.09 9.72 -1.63
N GLN A 39 8.24 10.81 -2.38
CA GLN A 39 8.44 10.73 -3.82
C GLN A 39 9.69 9.91 -4.15
N ALA A 40 10.79 10.15 -3.43
CA ALA A 40 12.03 9.41 -3.60
C ALA A 40 11.85 7.93 -3.26
N THR A 41 11.16 7.61 -2.17
CA THR A 41 10.88 6.24 -1.77
C THR A 41 10.07 5.48 -2.82
N LEU A 42 9.02 6.10 -3.34
CA LEU A 42 8.19 5.48 -4.37
C LEU A 42 8.94 5.33 -5.69
N ALA A 43 9.79 6.29 -6.05
CA ALA A 43 10.63 6.17 -7.24
C ALA A 43 11.66 5.07 -7.11
N GLU A 44 12.34 4.98 -5.97
CA GLU A 44 13.36 3.96 -5.70
C GLU A 44 12.79 2.55 -5.71
N THR A 45 11.57 2.38 -5.22
CA THR A 45 10.93 1.07 -5.13
C THR A 45 9.99 0.75 -6.29
N ALA A 46 9.85 1.66 -7.25
CA ALA A 46 8.84 1.58 -8.32
C ALA A 46 7.42 1.34 -7.76
N GLY A 47 7.04 2.08 -6.71
CA GLY A 47 5.76 1.90 -6.04
C GLY A 47 5.66 0.56 -5.32
N PHE A 48 6.78 0.02 -4.84
CA PHE A 48 6.88 -1.30 -4.22
C PHE A 48 6.38 -2.43 -5.13
N HIS A 49 6.49 -2.24 -6.43
CA HIS A 49 6.12 -3.26 -7.41
C HIS A 49 6.89 -4.56 -7.16
N ASP A 50 6.19 -5.68 -7.18
CA ASP A 50 6.70 -7.04 -6.91
C ASP A 50 7.16 -7.28 -5.47
N TRP A 51 6.98 -6.32 -4.57
CA TRP A 51 7.21 -6.58 -3.16
C TRP A 51 6.06 -7.41 -2.57
N HIS A 52 6.32 -8.07 -1.46
CA HIS A 52 5.34 -8.92 -0.80
C HIS A 52 4.85 -8.27 0.49
N LEU A 53 3.54 -8.26 0.69
CA LEU A 53 2.92 -7.79 1.92
C LEU A 53 2.97 -8.90 2.96
N LEU A 54 3.89 -8.77 3.92
CA LEU A 54 4.08 -9.77 4.97
C LEU A 54 3.09 -9.63 6.11
N GLU A 55 2.71 -8.40 6.42
CA GLU A 55 1.87 -8.11 7.58
C GLU A 55 1.12 -6.80 7.38
N LEU A 56 -0.13 -6.78 7.79
CA LEU A 56 -0.91 -5.58 8.01
C LEU A 56 -1.43 -5.63 9.45
N SER A 57 -0.99 -4.71 10.27
CA SER A 57 -1.42 -4.61 11.67
C SER A 57 -2.18 -3.32 11.88
N LEU A 58 -3.27 -3.42 12.62
CA LEU A 58 -4.10 -2.27 12.97
C LEU A 58 -4.16 -2.16 14.49
N ARG A 59 -3.75 -1.01 15.03
CA ARG A 59 -3.80 -0.73 16.47
C ARG A 59 -4.33 0.67 16.70
N GLY A 60 -5.53 0.77 17.28
CA GLY A 60 -6.19 2.05 17.46
C GLY A 60 -6.34 2.74 16.11
N GLU A 61 -5.76 3.92 15.96
CA GLU A 61 -5.77 4.70 14.73
C GLU A 61 -4.50 4.52 13.89
N ALA A 62 -3.65 3.56 14.21
CA ALA A 62 -2.43 3.30 13.46
C ALA A 62 -2.56 2.06 12.60
N ALA A 63 -2.02 2.12 11.38
CA ALA A 63 -1.87 0.98 10.48
C ALA A 63 -0.40 0.79 10.15
N LEU A 64 0.06 -0.45 10.17
CA LEU A 64 1.42 -0.82 9.85
C LEU A 64 1.42 -1.86 8.74
N LEU A 65 2.10 -1.56 7.63
CA LEU A 65 2.35 -2.52 6.57
C LEU A 65 3.83 -2.89 6.58
N ARG A 66 4.11 -4.19 6.62
CA ARG A 66 5.48 -4.69 6.47
C ARG A 66 5.61 -5.33 5.10
N LEU A 67 6.59 -4.87 4.35
CA LEU A 67 6.82 -5.30 2.97
C LEU A 67 8.22 -5.89 2.84
N ARG A 68 8.35 -6.88 1.98
CA ARG A 68 9.64 -7.49 1.65
C ARG A 68 9.86 -7.43 0.14
N ALA A 69 11.04 -6.97 -0.27
CA ALA A 69 11.42 -6.97 -1.67
C ALA A 69 11.46 -8.41 -2.23
N ASP A 70 11.24 -8.53 -3.52
CA ASP A 70 11.22 -9.83 -4.19
C ASP A 70 12.53 -10.62 -4.01
N ASN A 71 13.66 -9.91 -3.99
CA ASN A 71 14.96 -10.54 -3.74
C ASN A 71 15.20 -10.92 -2.27
N GLY A 72 14.28 -10.59 -1.37
CA GLY A 72 14.37 -10.90 0.06
C GLY A 72 15.37 -10.06 0.86
N LYS A 73 16.13 -9.17 0.21
CA LYS A 73 17.22 -8.43 0.85
C LYS A 73 16.78 -7.16 1.56
N LYS A 74 15.69 -6.56 1.12
CA LYS A 74 15.18 -5.32 1.69
C LYS A 74 13.81 -5.53 2.29
N ARG A 75 13.56 -4.88 3.41
CA ARG A 75 12.25 -4.84 4.06
C ARG A 75 11.91 -3.40 4.41
N ALA A 76 10.65 -3.06 4.25
CA ALA A 76 10.13 -1.75 4.58
C ALA A 76 8.96 -1.87 5.56
N ARG A 77 8.85 -0.89 6.42
CA ARG A 77 7.69 -0.71 7.29
C ARG A 77 7.03 0.60 6.93
N LEU A 78 5.79 0.52 6.49
CA LEU A 78 4.98 1.70 6.21
C LEU A 78 4.04 1.88 7.38
N ARG A 79 4.18 3.00 8.08
CA ARG A 79 3.32 3.33 9.22
C ARG A 79 2.43 4.51 8.87
N PHE A 80 1.15 4.33 9.12
CA PHE A 80 0.14 5.37 8.96
C PHE A 80 -0.50 5.65 10.30
N ASP A 81 -0.44 6.89 10.77
CA ASP A 81 -1.05 7.32 12.02
C ASP A 81 -2.23 8.23 11.78
N GLY A 82 -3.20 8.17 12.67
CA GLY A 82 -4.44 8.93 12.53
C GLY A 82 -5.27 8.44 11.35
N VAL A 83 -5.37 7.12 11.22
CA VAL A 83 -6.16 6.50 10.14
C VAL A 83 -7.64 6.79 10.38
N SER A 84 -8.27 7.47 9.44
CA SER A 84 -9.68 7.82 9.51
C SER A 84 -10.56 6.88 8.68
N HIS A 85 -10.01 6.31 7.64
CA HIS A 85 -10.71 5.39 6.74
C HIS A 85 -9.74 4.30 6.33
N LEU A 86 -10.18 3.06 6.47
CA LEU A 86 -9.43 1.91 6.00
C LEU A 86 -10.42 0.95 5.37
N ARG A 87 -10.15 0.53 4.15
CA ARG A 87 -10.97 -0.45 3.47
C ARG A 87 -10.12 -1.50 2.78
N LEU A 88 -10.53 -2.75 2.95
CA LEU A 88 -9.90 -3.91 2.35
C LEU A 88 -10.87 -4.54 1.36
N HIS A 89 -10.35 -4.98 0.23
CA HIS A 89 -11.13 -5.68 -0.78
C HIS A 89 -10.43 -6.98 -1.16
N GLY A 90 -11.19 -8.06 -1.16
CA GLY A 90 -10.69 -9.39 -1.47
C GLY A 90 -10.17 -10.12 -0.25
N ASP A 91 -9.79 -11.36 -0.46
CA ASP A 91 -9.28 -12.22 0.60
C ASP A 91 -7.78 -11.95 0.85
N LEU A 92 -7.49 -11.28 1.94
CA LEU A 92 -6.12 -11.08 2.40
C LEU A 92 -5.71 -12.18 3.36
N SER A 93 -5.93 -13.42 2.99
CA SER A 93 -5.78 -14.66 3.79
C SER A 93 -4.89 -14.56 5.01
N GLY A 94 -5.45 -14.86 6.17
CA GLY A 94 -4.78 -14.66 7.45
C GLY A 94 -4.97 -13.28 8.01
N ALA A 95 -5.70 -12.43 7.31
CA ALA A 95 -6.05 -11.09 7.74
C ALA A 95 -7.06 -11.08 8.88
N ALA A 96 -7.51 -12.21 9.31
CA ALA A 96 -8.54 -12.31 10.31
C ALA A 96 -7.94 -12.21 11.71
N GLY A 97 -8.56 -11.45 12.55
CA GLY A 97 -8.22 -11.32 13.94
C GLY A 97 -8.28 -9.87 14.37
N ASP A 98 -8.33 -9.65 15.67
CA ASP A 98 -8.54 -8.35 16.28
C ASP A 98 -7.46 -7.33 15.90
N GLY A 99 -7.66 -6.69 14.77
CA GLY A 99 -6.77 -5.63 14.32
C GLY A 99 -5.46 -6.08 13.69
N GLN A 100 -5.27 -7.37 13.45
CA GLN A 100 -4.09 -7.88 12.76
C GLN A 100 -4.45 -8.65 11.51
N VAL A 101 -3.73 -8.35 10.43
CA VAL A 101 -3.79 -9.10 9.18
C VAL A 101 -2.47 -9.84 9.06
N GLN A 102 -2.48 -11.12 9.31
CA GLN A 102 -1.30 -11.95 9.25
C GLN A 102 -1.41 -12.96 8.13
N ARG A 103 -0.29 -13.30 7.55
CA ARG A 103 -0.25 -14.35 6.55
C ARG A 103 -0.66 -15.70 7.17
N ARG A 104 -1.66 -16.33 6.58
CA ARG A 104 -2.08 -17.66 6.99
C ARG A 104 -0.99 -18.66 6.64
N ARG A 105 -0.70 -19.58 7.57
CA ARG A 105 0.30 -20.63 7.33
C ARG A 105 -0.05 -21.42 6.06
N GLY A 106 0.92 -21.58 5.17
CA GLY A 106 0.76 -22.28 3.90
C GLY A 106 0.21 -21.41 2.76
N HIS A 107 -0.18 -20.17 3.04
CA HIS A 107 -0.60 -19.23 2.01
C HIS A 107 0.54 -18.26 1.68
N PRO A 108 0.81 -18.01 0.39
CA PRO A 108 1.82 -17.03 0.03
C PRO A 108 1.38 -15.62 0.43
N PRO A 109 2.31 -14.73 0.75
CA PRO A 109 1.96 -13.33 0.99
C PRO A 109 1.39 -12.70 -0.28
N ALA A 110 0.55 -11.69 -0.11
CA ALA A 110 0.06 -10.91 -1.25
C ALA A 110 1.23 -10.19 -1.92
N GLU A 111 1.24 -10.20 -3.25
CA GLU A 111 2.21 -9.45 -4.03
C GLU A 111 1.68 -8.06 -4.31
N VAL A 112 2.51 -7.05 -4.10
CA VAL A 112 2.15 -5.66 -4.38
C VAL A 112 2.37 -5.41 -5.86
N LEU A 113 1.31 -4.98 -6.54
CA LEU A 113 1.38 -4.54 -7.93
C LEU A 113 1.81 -3.08 -8.00
N ALA A 114 1.27 -2.25 -7.12
CA ALA A 114 1.67 -0.86 -6.98
C ALA A 114 1.12 -0.27 -5.68
N LEU A 115 1.86 0.66 -5.10
CA LEU A 115 1.38 1.50 -4.01
C LEU A 115 1.23 2.92 -4.56
N TRP A 116 0.01 3.41 -4.60
CA TRP A 116 -0.30 4.78 -4.99
C TRP A 116 -0.54 5.61 -3.75
N MET A 117 0.13 6.74 -3.67
CA MET A 117 -0.02 7.65 -2.53
C MET A 117 -0.11 9.09 -3.00
N GLY A 118 -0.84 9.87 -2.23
CA GLY A 118 -0.93 11.30 -2.39
C GLY A 118 -1.21 11.99 -1.07
N ARG A 119 -1.16 13.30 -1.09
CA ARG A 119 -1.47 14.12 0.08
C ARG A 119 -2.40 15.24 -0.35
N GLU A 120 -3.49 15.41 0.39
CA GLU A 120 -4.43 16.51 0.19
C GLU A 120 -4.59 17.25 1.51
N GLY A 121 -4.12 18.50 1.55
CA GLY A 121 -4.06 19.25 2.79
C GLY A 121 -3.16 18.56 3.80
N SER A 122 -3.71 18.21 4.95
CA SER A 122 -2.99 17.51 6.03
C SER A 122 -3.23 15.98 6.00
N ALA A 123 -3.95 15.48 5.01
CA ALA A 123 -4.30 14.06 4.95
C ALA A 123 -3.52 13.34 3.84
N TYR A 124 -2.98 12.18 4.18
CA TYR A 124 -2.44 11.23 3.21
C TYR A 124 -3.54 10.31 2.72
N ALA A 125 -3.47 9.92 1.46
CA ALA A 125 -4.28 8.88 0.87
C ALA A 125 -3.34 7.81 0.31
N ALA A 126 -3.64 6.55 0.57
CA ALA A 126 -2.83 5.44 0.08
C ALA A 126 -3.74 4.36 -0.48
N LEU A 127 -3.32 3.79 -1.61
CA LEU A 127 -4.00 2.68 -2.26
C LEU A 127 -2.95 1.65 -2.63
N ALA A 128 -2.99 0.49 -1.98
CA ALA A 128 -2.14 -0.63 -2.33
C ALA A 128 -2.93 -1.59 -3.23
N LEU A 129 -2.45 -1.75 -4.45
CA LEU A 129 -3.01 -2.66 -5.43
C LEU A 129 -2.24 -3.97 -5.33
N LEU A 130 -2.96 -5.05 -5.08
CA LEU A 130 -2.38 -6.35 -4.81
C LEU A 130 -2.78 -7.34 -5.91
N ASP A 131 -2.09 -8.47 -5.96
CA ASP A 131 -2.41 -9.52 -6.91
C ASP A 131 -3.81 -10.09 -6.70
N ASN A 132 -4.35 -10.77 -7.69
CA ASN A 132 -5.69 -11.38 -7.69
C ASN A 132 -6.83 -10.39 -7.46
N GLY A 133 -6.69 -9.14 -7.90
CA GLY A 133 -7.73 -8.12 -7.80
C GLY A 133 -7.95 -7.60 -6.39
N ARG A 134 -7.06 -7.91 -5.46
CA ARG A 134 -7.17 -7.44 -4.08
C ARG A 134 -6.59 -6.05 -3.94
N TRP A 135 -7.09 -5.30 -3.00
CA TRP A 135 -6.55 -3.98 -2.69
C TRP A 135 -6.89 -3.56 -1.26
N LEU A 136 -6.12 -2.60 -0.77
CA LEU A 136 -6.46 -1.89 0.44
C LEU A 136 -6.28 -0.39 0.20
N CYS A 137 -7.10 0.42 0.81
CA CYS A 137 -6.94 1.86 0.80
C CYS A 137 -7.21 2.46 2.16
N LEU A 138 -6.55 3.59 2.42
CA LEU A 138 -6.72 4.30 3.67
C LEU A 138 -6.46 5.79 3.51
N ARG A 139 -6.93 6.54 4.52
CA ARG A 139 -6.57 7.95 4.71
C ARG A 139 -5.99 8.07 6.11
N ALA A 140 -4.96 8.89 6.25
CA ALA A 140 -4.26 9.07 7.52
C ALA A 140 -3.72 10.49 7.65
N ARG A 141 -3.45 10.91 8.89
CA ARG A 141 -2.84 12.22 9.14
C ARG A 141 -1.33 12.19 8.91
N GLU A 142 -0.70 11.07 9.16
CA GLU A 142 0.75 10.93 9.04
C GLU A 142 1.10 9.62 8.35
N ALA A 143 2.20 9.63 7.63
CA ALA A 143 2.73 8.45 6.96
C ALA A 143 4.25 8.47 7.00
N ALA A 144 4.86 7.34 7.33
CA ALA A 144 6.30 7.20 7.39
C ALA A 144 6.74 5.85 6.83
N CYS A 145 7.91 5.84 6.21
CA CYS A 145 8.56 4.62 5.77
C CYS A 145 9.88 4.46 6.51
N THR A 146 10.06 3.30 7.14
CA THR A 146 11.34 2.90 7.73
C THR A 146 11.83 1.64 7.06
N TRP A 147 13.14 1.57 6.90
CA TRP A 147 13.79 0.42 6.29
C TRP A 147 14.27 -0.53 7.39
N GLU A 148 13.99 -1.82 7.21
CA GLU A 148 14.53 -2.86 8.08
C GLU A 148 15.69 -3.53 7.37
N LYS A 149 16.69 -3.95 8.14
CA LYS A 149 17.73 -4.81 7.59
C LYS A 149 17.12 -6.15 7.24
N GLY A 150 17.38 -6.65 6.04
CA GLY A 150 16.99 -7.99 5.68
C GLY A 150 17.61 -8.99 6.64
N GLU A 151 16.86 -10.05 6.98
CA GLU A 151 17.42 -11.14 7.75
C GLU A 151 18.56 -11.77 6.95
N LYS A 152 19.65 -12.03 7.64
CA LYS A 152 20.68 -12.88 7.07
C LYS A 152 20.06 -14.26 6.91
N ALA A 153 20.00 -14.71 5.69
CA ALA A 153 19.56 -16.07 5.41
C ALA A 153 20.55 -17.04 6.09
#